data_4faa869f27755c18ce3cbd572e0af604
#
_entry.id   4faa869f27755c18ce3cbd572e0af604
#
_cell.length_a   1.000
_cell.length_b   1.000
_cell.length_c   1.000
_cell.angle_alpha   90.00
_cell.angle_beta   90.00
_cell.angle_gamma   90.00
#
_symmetry.space_group_name_H-M   'P 1'
#
loop_
_entity.id
_entity.type
_entity.pdbx_description
1 polymer ?
#
loop_
_entity_poly.entity_id
_entity_poly.type
_entity_poly.pdbx_seq_one_letter_code
_entity_poly.pdbx_strand_id
1 'polypeptide(L)'
;MKAKISILEKIAYLFTGIGFIVMIVFIINLSSSYSVGGHLSNDEMAITGQVGDFMGGVIGSIWALAGVFLYFSAIKMQNAELENQAKFRREDRILDSIKEFENTFFALIASQQKIKDELSADFSDGKLDENHHLYEEKIHASGNNLFKEASIVLKKLYAFCARESFVINLYPNKDLQFAKTNKQRKQIIKTYSEDLAISNMGFNEILFKRVKGQKDELYRCKAIYFLFFIHYSSTIGHYCRHLYHILKYIDQAQLDILIMVRNNFDGEERRDKMMEVSKRFKRYTAFLQSGLSSSEMCILFYNSLIYPKARKLYLRYNLLENLLDIHLIKSEHKNLVKGFHCKSPDRMIAEFLTMKE
;
A
#
# COMPACT_ATOMS: atom_id res chain seq x y z
N MET A 1 35.84 -7.63 -6.97
CA MET A 1 36.05 -6.97 -8.29
C MET A 1 37.53 -6.58 -8.43
N LYS A 2 38.28 -7.12 -9.37
CA LYS A 2 39.68 -6.66 -9.63
C LYS A 2 39.56 -5.26 -10.24
N ALA A 3 40.02 -4.24 -9.50
CA ALA A 3 40.06 -2.87 -10.00
C ALA A 3 40.92 -2.85 -11.28
N LYS A 4 40.31 -2.44 -12.39
CA LYS A 4 41.07 -2.26 -13.66
C LYS A 4 41.96 -1.03 -13.44
N ILE A 5 43.29 -1.28 -13.35
CA ILE A 5 44.29 -0.21 -13.18
C ILE A 5 44.05 0.84 -14.27
N SER A 6 43.89 2.10 -13.83
CA SER A 6 43.58 3.22 -14.75
C SER A 6 44.80 3.45 -15.69
N ILE A 7 44.55 4.02 -16.86
CA ILE A 7 45.65 4.37 -17.82
C ILE A 7 46.64 5.32 -17.13
N LEU A 8 46.14 6.23 -16.31
CA LEU A 8 46.99 7.18 -15.54
C LEU A 8 47.91 6.47 -14.55
N GLU A 9 47.41 5.45 -13.85
CA GLU A 9 48.25 4.62 -12.95
C GLU A 9 49.34 3.85 -13.72
N LYS A 10 49.01 3.28 -14.87
CA LYS A 10 50.00 2.60 -15.72
C LYS A 10 51.09 3.55 -16.18
N ILE A 11 50.73 4.78 -16.58
CA ILE A 11 51.68 5.82 -16.96
C ILE A 11 52.53 6.22 -15.76
N ALA A 12 51.95 6.42 -14.59
CA ALA A 12 52.68 6.76 -13.37
C ALA A 12 53.66 5.68 -12.98
N TYR A 13 53.28 4.39 -12.99
CA TYR A 13 54.17 3.28 -12.72
C TYR A 13 55.29 3.17 -13.76
N LEU A 14 55.04 3.48 -15.06
CA LEU A 14 56.03 3.56 -16.09
C LEU A 14 57.08 4.64 -15.77
N PHE A 15 56.68 5.85 -15.46
CA PHE A 15 57.58 6.95 -15.09
C PHE A 15 58.37 6.64 -13.82
N THR A 16 57.72 6.04 -12.82
CA THR A 16 58.39 5.60 -11.60
C THR A 16 59.48 4.57 -11.92
N GLY A 17 59.16 3.57 -12.76
CA GLY A 17 60.13 2.55 -13.22
C GLY A 17 61.30 3.15 -14.03
N ILE A 18 61.00 4.08 -14.95
CA ILE A 18 62.05 4.79 -15.71
C ILE A 18 62.98 5.55 -14.75
N GLY A 19 62.40 6.30 -13.77
CA GLY A 19 63.20 7.01 -12.76
C GLY A 19 64.13 6.11 -11.96
N PHE A 20 63.68 4.90 -11.59
CA PHE A 20 64.52 3.89 -10.93
C PHE A 20 65.61 3.38 -11.84
N ILE A 21 65.33 3.08 -13.11
CA ILE A 21 66.33 2.62 -14.08
C ILE A 21 67.41 3.70 -14.27
N VAL A 22 66.98 4.96 -14.49
CA VAL A 22 67.90 6.09 -14.67
C VAL A 22 68.77 6.26 -13.42
N MET A 23 68.20 6.17 -12.22
CA MET A 23 68.94 6.24 -10.95
C MET A 23 69.98 5.12 -10.82
N ILE A 24 69.60 3.87 -11.12
CA ILE A 24 70.49 2.73 -11.03
C ILE A 24 71.66 2.86 -12.05
N VAL A 25 71.37 3.19 -13.29
CA VAL A 25 72.39 3.41 -14.35
C VAL A 25 73.37 4.54 -13.95
N PHE A 26 72.80 5.63 -13.40
CA PHE A 26 73.61 6.75 -12.90
C PHE A 26 74.52 6.35 -11.74
N ILE A 27 74.05 5.61 -10.74
CA ILE A 27 74.84 5.12 -9.62
C ILE A 27 75.98 4.17 -10.10
N ILE A 28 75.66 3.26 -11.04
CA ILE A 28 76.68 2.33 -11.59
C ILE A 28 77.76 3.13 -12.28
N ASN A 29 77.41 4.08 -13.12
CA ASN A 29 78.41 4.92 -13.84
C ASN A 29 79.27 5.73 -12.84
N LEU A 30 78.61 6.33 -11.79
CA LEU A 30 79.31 7.08 -10.78
C LEU A 30 80.28 6.19 -9.98
N SER A 31 79.87 4.99 -9.59
CA SER A 31 80.70 4.02 -8.85
C SER A 31 81.84 3.45 -9.66
N SER A 32 81.72 3.38 -11.00
CA SER A 32 82.79 2.93 -11.87
C SER A 32 83.83 4.00 -12.17
N SER A 33 83.51 5.26 -12.05
CA SER A 33 84.34 6.41 -12.36
C SER A 33 85.04 7.05 -11.17
N TYR A 34 84.44 6.89 -9.95
CA TYR A 34 84.91 7.50 -8.74
C TYR A 34 84.93 6.51 -7.57
N SER A 35 86.04 6.51 -6.82
CA SER A 35 86.13 5.69 -5.60
C SER A 35 85.34 6.38 -4.44
N VAL A 36 84.33 5.72 -3.97
CA VAL A 36 83.52 6.22 -2.86
C VAL A 36 84.17 5.86 -1.52
N GLY A 37 84.87 6.82 -0.87
CA GLY A 37 85.37 6.60 0.50
C GLY A 37 86.74 7.20 0.85
N GLY A 38 87.16 8.32 0.26
CA GLY A 38 88.35 9.06 0.62
C GLY A 38 88.10 10.50 1.12
N HIS A 39 89.14 11.20 1.61
CA HIS A 39 89.04 12.62 1.86
C HIS A 39 88.71 13.36 0.57
N LEU A 40 87.56 14.06 0.58
CA LEU A 40 87.09 14.82 -0.57
C LEU A 40 88.00 15.99 -0.88
N SER A 41 88.63 16.00 -2.09
CA SER A 41 89.29 17.15 -2.66
C SER A 41 88.25 18.23 -3.06
N ASN A 42 88.69 19.48 -3.32
CA ASN A 42 87.79 20.56 -3.75
C ASN A 42 87.09 20.19 -5.11
N ASP A 43 87.73 19.42 -5.97
CA ASP A 43 87.14 18.97 -7.24
C ASP A 43 86.05 17.90 -7.00
N GLU A 44 86.23 17.05 -6.00
CA GLU A 44 85.19 16.04 -5.61
C GLU A 44 83.98 16.67 -4.94
N MET A 45 84.13 17.78 -4.25
CA MET A 45 82.98 18.59 -3.71
C MET A 45 82.11 19.15 -4.87
N ALA A 46 82.71 19.65 -5.92
CA ALA A 46 82.03 20.13 -7.12
C ALA A 46 81.18 19.02 -7.80
N ILE A 47 81.79 17.81 -7.88
CA ILE A 47 81.15 16.62 -8.45
C ILE A 47 79.93 16.21 -7.57
N THR A 48 80.05 16.25 -6.26
CA THR A 48 78.99 15.92 -5.33
C THR A 48 77.78 16.89 -5.50
N GLY A 49 78.04 18.18 -5.76
CA GLY A 49 77.01 19.16 -6.14
C GLY A 49 76.31 18.80 -7.44
N GLN A 50 77.04 18.47 -8.48
CA GLN A 50 76.48 18.07 -9.79
C GLN A 50 75.66 16.77 -9.72
N VAL A 51 76.07 15.80 -8.85
CA VAL A 51 75.27 14.60 -8.57
C VAL A 51 73.97 14.97 -7.90
N GLY A 52 73.98 15.89 -6.90
CA GLY A 52 72.78 16.41 -6.28
C GLY A 52 71.83 17.09 -7.22
N ASP A 53 72.35 17.91 -8.12
CA ASP A 53 71.57 18.60 -9.18
C ASP A 53 70.94 17.65 -10.16
N PHE A 54 71.67 16.59 -10.61
CA PHE A 54 71.12 15.57 -11.48
C PHE A 54 70.03 14.74 -10.79
N MET A 55 70.29 14.29 -9.56
CA MET A 55 69.31 13.53 -8.77
C MET A 55 68.05 14.34 -8.51
N GLY A 56 68.17 15.60 -8.07
CA GLY A 56 67.05 16.48 -7.83
C GLY A 56 66.38 16.98 -9.08
N GLY A 57 67.16 17.43 -10.05
CA GLY A 57 66.64 18.03 -11.29
C GLY A 57 66.01 17.01 -12.23
N VAL A 58 66.70 15.93 -12.55
CA VAL A 58 66.20 14.95 -13.56
C VAL A 58 65.32 13.90 -12.90
N ILE A 59 65.85 13.14 -11.97
CA ILE A 59 65.10 12.02 -11.35
C ILE A 59 63.96 12.54 -10.52
N GLY A 60 64.16 13.62 -9.74
CA GLY A 60 63.09 14.28 -8.98
C GLY A 60 61.97 14.76 -9.84
N SER A 61 62.23 15.35 -11.03
CA SER A 61 61.24 15.77 -11.96
C SER A 61 60.43 14.61 -12.56
N ILE A 62 61.06 13.49 -12.87
CA ILE A 62 60.39 12.26 -13.35
C ILE A 62 59.41 11.73 -12.28
N TRP A 63 59.87 11.66 -11.05
CA TRP A 63 59.02 11.18 -9.94
C TRP A 63 57.93 12.17 -9.54
N ALA A 64 58.21 13.49 -9.65
CA ALA A 64 57.19 14.51 -9.45
C ALA A 64 56.05 14.37 -10.48
N LEU A 65 56.44 14.12 -11.77
CA LEU A 65 55.46 13.87 -12.84
C LEU A 65 54.63 12.59 -12.57
N ALA A 66 55.32 11.48 -12.15
CA ALA A 66 54.64 10.26 -11.74
C ALA A 66 53.64 10.53 -10.57
N GLY A 67 54.01 11.31 -9.58
CA GLY A 67 53.17 11.75 -8.48
C GLY A 67 51.91 12.53 -8.92
N VAL A 68 52.07 13.41 -9.91
CA VAL A 68 50.96 14.14 -10.51
C VAL A 68 49.96 13.18 -11.16
N PHE A 69 50.42 12.20 -11.94
CA PHE A 69 49.55 11.19 -12.56
C PHE A 69 48.82 10.34 -11.51
N LEU A 70 49.52 9.91 -10.45
CA LEU A 70 48.86 9.20 -9.33
C LEU A 70 47.82 10.05 -8.63
N TYR A 71 48.09 11.33 -8.40
CA TYR A 71 47.16 12.25 -7.82
C TYR A 71 45.90 12.42 -8.67
N PHE A 72 46.01 12.61 -9.96
CA PHE A 72 44.87 12.66 -10.87
C PHE A 72 44.09 11.33 -10.91
N SER A 73 44.78 10.19 -10.83
CA SER A 73 44.10 8.90 -10.74
C SER A 73 43.29 8.77 -9.45
N ALA A 74 43.87 9.19 -8.31
CA ALA A 74 43.22 9.18 -7.02
C ALA A 74 41.96 10.07 -7.01
N ILE A 75 42.05 11.30 -7.55
CA ILE A 75 40.89 12.20 -7.69
C ILE A 75 39.78 11.54 -8.55
N LYS A 76 40.15 10.94 -9.68
CA LYS A 76 39.16 10.29 -10.53
C LYS A 76 38.47 9.12 -9.83
N MET A 77 39.21 8.31 -9.08
CA MET A 77 38.65 7.23 -8.27
C MET A 77 37.75 7.74 -7.16
N GLN A 78 38.17 8.82 -6.46
CA GLN A 78 37.39 9.47 -5.41
C GLN A 78 36.05 10.02 -5.95
N ASN A 79 36.07 10.67 -7.12
CA ASN A 79 34.84 11.17 -7.75
C ASN A 79 33.88 10.03 -8.10
N ALA A 80 34.38 8.92 -8.66
CA ALA A 80 33.55 7.75 -8.96
C ALA A 80 32.95 7.13 -7.68
N GLU A 81 33.72 7.10 -6.58
CA GLU A 81 33.22 6.63 -5.28
C GLU A 81 32.14 7.57 -4.71
N LEU A 82 32.31 8.89 -4.83
CA LEU A 82 31.29 9.87 -4.42
C LEU A 82 29.99 9.73 -5.20
N GLU A 83 30.09 9.45 -6.51
CA GLU A 83 28.91 9.19 -7.35
C GLU A 83 28.18 7.92 -6.89
N ASN A 84 28.93 6.83 -6.64
CA ASN A 84 28.36 5.59 -6.11
C ASN A 84 27.69 5.79 -4.76
N GLN A 85 28.36 6.48 -3.82
CA GLN A 85 27.78 6.80 -2.52
C GLN A 85 26.53 7.68 -2.63
N ALA A 86 26.52 8.61 -3.59
CA ALA A 86 25.33 9.43 -3.85
C ALA A 86 24.15 8.57 -4.35
N LYS A 87 24.43 7.56 -5.20
CA LYS A 87 23.42 6.61 -5.67
C LYS A 87 22.88 5.76 -4.52
N PHE A 88 23.74 5.15 -3.72
CA PHE A 88 23.33 4.37 -2.54
C PHE A 88 22.50 5.21 -1.56
N ARG A 89 22.90 6.43 -1.25
CA ARG A 89 22.12 7.33 -0.38
C ARG A 89 20.75 7.68 -0.93
N ARG A 90 20.55 7.69 -2.25
CA ARG A 90 19.22 7.90 -2.86
C ARG A 90 18.34 6.67 -2.68
N GLU A 91 18.89 5.49 -2.86
CA GLU A 91 18.18 4.21 -2.65
C GLU A 91 17.81 4.02 -1.18
N ASP A 92 18.75 4.25 -0.27
CA ASP A 92 18.53 4.14 1.18
C ASP A 92 17.40 5.06 1.66
N ARG A 93 17.35 6.31 1.18
CA ARG A 93 16.25 7.22 1.51
C ARG A 93 14.88 6.69 1.12
N ILE A 94 14.78 6.06 -0.05
CA ILE A 94 13.51 5.46 -0.50
C ILE A 94 13.17 4.26 0.39
N LEU A 95 14.13 3.41 0.70
CA LEU A 95 13.94 2.26 1.59
C LEU A 95 13.53 2.68 2.99
N ASP A 96 14.14 3.74 3.53
CA ASP A 96 13.81 4.26 4.86
C ASP A 96 12.39 4.86 4.88
N SER A 97 12.00 5.59 3.83
CA SER A 97 10.61 6.08 3.69
C SER A 97 9.60 4.92 3.59
N ILE A 98 9.97 3.82 2.94
CA ILE A 98 9.12 2.62 2.88
C ILE A 98 9.02 1.96 4.26
N LYS A 99 10.11 1.85 5.02
CA LYS A 99 10.09 1.28 6.38
C LYS A 99 9.25 2.13 7.34
N GLU A 100 9.38 3.45 7.26
CA GLU A 100 8.57 4.38 8.06
C GLU A 100 7.08 4.22 7.73
N PHE A 101 6.75 4.13 6.42
CA PHE A 101 5.40 3.82 5.98
C PHE A 101 4.92 2.47 6.56
N GLU A 102 5.72 1.39 6.46
CA GLU A 102 5.36 0.06 6.95
C GLU A 102 5.05 0.07 8.45
N ASN A 103 5.88 0.73 9.25
CA ASN A 103 5.67 0.83 10.69
C ASN A 103 4.32 1.50 11.03
N THR A 104 4.04 2.62 10.37
CA THR A 104 2.76 3.33 10.56
C THR A 104 1.58 2.53 10.01
N PHE A 105 1.74 1.90 8.84
CA PHE A 105 0.70 1.07 8.22
C PHE A 105 0.28 -0.09 9.14
N PHE A 106 1.22 -0.85 9.69
CA PHE A 106 0.88 -1.96 10.59
C PHE A 106 0.26 -1.47 11.91
N ALA A 107 0.69 -0.33 12.42
CA ALA A 107 0.04 0.29 13.58
C ALA A 107 -1.41 0.70 13.28
N LEU A 108 -1.67 1.25 12.10
CA LEU A 108 -3.03 1.60 11.65
C LEU A 108 -3.91 0.35 11.45
N ILE A 109 -3.36 -0.74 10.90
CA ILE A 109 -4.08 -2.03 10.78
C ILE A 109 -4.44 -2.59 12.15
N ALA A 110 -3.50 -2.58 13.10
CA ALA A 110 -3.76 -3.01 14.46
C ALA A 110 -4.86 -2.16 15.14
N SER A 111 -4.82 -0.84 14.92
CA SER A 111 -5.86 0.08 15.39
C SER A 111 -7.22 -0.21 14.73
N GLN A 112 -7.25 -0.51 13.43
CA GLN A 112 -8.49 -0.89 12.73
C GLN A 112 -9.09 -2.17 13.31
N GLN A 113 -8.27 -3.17 13.60
CA GLN A 113 -8.73 -4.40 14.22
C GLN A 113 -9.28 -4.15 15.63
N LYS A 114 -8.59 -3.35 16.44
CA LYS A 114 -9.06 -2.96 17.77
C LYS A 114 -10.40 -2.23 17.70
N ILE A 115 -10.53 -1.23 16.80
CA ILE A 115 -11.80 -0.54 16.57
C ILE A 115 -12.89 -1.56 16.24
N LYS A 116 -12.64 -2.50 15.32
CA LYS A 116 -13.58 -3.52 14.91
C LYS A 116 -14.04 -4.39 16.07
N ASP A 117 -13.10 -4.83 16.92
CA ASP A 117 -13.38 -5.70 18.07
C ASP A 117 -14.18 -4.98 19.17
N GLU A 118 -13.99 -3.67 19.33
CA GLU A 118 -14.71 -2.82 20.28
C GLU A 118 -16.10 -2.39 19.79
N LEU A 119 -16.38 -2.53 18.47
CA LEU A 119 -17.70 -2.18 17.93
C LEU A 119 -18.76 -3.13 18.44
N SER A 120 -19.85 -2.58 18.96
CA SER A 120 -21.05 -3.33 19.34
C SER A 120 -22.32 -2.54 19.03
N ALA A 121 -23.39 -3.26 18.73
CA ALA A 121 -24.72 -2.69 18.55
C ALA A 121 -25.78 -3.74 18.84
N ASP A 122 -26.96 -3.26 19.21
CA ASP A 122 -28.14 -4.10 19.43
C ASP A 122 -29.01 -4.08 18.17
N PHE A 123 -29.44 -5.26 17.77
CA PHE A 123 -30.33 -5.48 16.64
C PHE A 123 -31.59 -6.21 17.12
N SER A 124 -32.69 -6.04 16.38
CA SER A 124 -33.92 -6.75 16.67
C SER A 124 -34.29 -7.69 15.54
N ASP A 125 -34.74 -8.86 15.91
CA ASP A 125 -35.28 -9.84 14.98
C ASP A 125 -36.57 -10.45 15.47
N GLY A 126 -37.43 -10.93 14.54
CA GLY A 126 -38.68 -11.62 14.86
C GLY A 126 -38.43 -13.13 15.00
N LYS A 127 -38.82 -13.68 16.15
CA LYS A 127 -38.72 -15.12 16.44
C LYS A 127 -40.06 -15.70 16.85
N LEU A 128 -40.14 -17.03 16.75
CA LEU A 128 -41.27 -17.78 17.30
C LEU A 128 -40.86 -18.38 18.65
N ASP A 129 -41.76 -18.30 19.63
CA ASP A 129 -41.68 -19.05 20.90
C ASP A 129 -42.13 -20.51 20.70
N GLU A 130 -42.07 -21.29 21.77
CA GLU A 130 -42.52 -22.68 21.79
C GLU A 130 -44.03 -22.85 21.48
N ASN A 131 -44.84 -21.81 21.76
CA ASN A 131 -46.25 -21.77 21.48
C ASN A 131 -46.57 -21.18 20.11
N HIS A 132 -45.57 -20.99 19.28
CA HIS A 132 -45.69 -20.41 17.92
C HIS A 132 -46.18 -18.95 17.91
N HIS A 133 -45.96 -18.19 18.99
CA HIS A 133 -46.20 -16.76 19.01
C HIS A 133 -44.95 -16.00 18.54
N LEU A 134 -45.15 -14.95 17.76
CA LEU A 134 -44.08 -14.02 17.35
C LEU A 134 -43.69 -13.11 18.51
N TYR A 135 -42.40 -13.00 18.77
CA TYR A 135 -41.81 -12.09 19.72
C TYR A 135 -40.56 -11.42 19.16
N GLU A 136 -40.16 -10.30 19.77
CA GLU A 136 -38.90 -9.62 19.46
C GLU A 136 -37.75 -10.30 20.23
N GLU A 137 -36.73 -10.69 19.51
CA GLU A 137 -35.45 -11.09 20.07
C GLU A 137 -34.41 -9.97 19.86
N LYS A 138 -33.81 -9.51 20.96
CA LYS A 138 -32.69 -8.56 20.89
C LYS A 138 -31.40 -9.32 20.72
N ILE A 139 -30.67 -8.98 19.65
CA ILE A 139 -29.40 -9.59 19.28
C ILE A 139 -28.30 -8.56 19.56
N HIS A 140 -27.51 -8.81 20.61
CA HIS A 140 -26.29 -8.04 20.81
C HIS A 140 -25.19 -8.60 19.90
N ALA A 141 -24.67 -7.77 18.99
CA ALA A 141 -23.63 -8.19 18.06
C ALA A 141 -22.39 -7.29 18.15
N SER A 142 -21.22 -7.91 18.11
CA SER A 142 -19.93 -7.23 18.16
C SER A 142 -18.98 -7.76 17.08
N GLY A 143 -17.94 -7.00 16.74
CA GLY A 143 -16.91 -7.39 15.80
C GLY A 143 -17.47 -7.80 14.42
N ASN A 144 -17.07 -8.96 13.94
CA ASN A 144 -17.55 -9.49 12.65
C ASN A 144 -19.07 -9.74 12.62
N ASN A 145 -19.66 -10.17 13.74
CA ASN A 145 -21.09 -10.43 13.80
C ASN A 145 -21.90 -9.14 13.67
N LEU A 146 -21.38 -8.01 14.14
CA LEU A 146 -22.02 -6.71 13.96
C LEU A 146 -22.26 -6.42 12.48
N PHE A 147 -21.24 -6.59 11.62
CA PHE A 147 -21.39 -6.34 10.18
C PHE A 147 -22.34 -7.33 9.51
N LYS A 148 -22.40 -8.56 9.98
CA LYS A 148 -23.37 -9.55 9.52
C LYS A 148 -24.79 -9.08 9.82
N GLU A 149 -25.10 -8.73 11.07
CA GLU A 149 -26.42 -8.25 11.46
C GLU A 149 -26.75 -6.92 10.80
N ALA A 150 -25.81 -5.99 10.71
CA ALA A 150 -25.96 -4.74 9.99
C ALA A 150 -26.34 -4.95 8.51
N SER A 151 -25.72 -5.94 7.84
CA SER A 151 -26.05 -6.27 6.45
C SER A 151 -27.48 -6.85 6.33
N ILE A 152 -27.92 -7.62 7.31
CA ILE A 152 -29.29 -8.16 7.39
C ILE A 152 -30.28 -7.02 7.56
N VAL A 153 -30.02 -6.09 8.49
CA VAL A 153 -30.88 -4.93 8.70
C VAL A 153 -30.96 -4.04 7.46
N LEU A 154 -29.86 -3.82 6.77
CA LEU A 154 -29.86 -3.07 5.52
C LEU A 154 -30.73 -3.76 4.44
N LYS A 155 -30.69 -5.10 4.35
CA LYS A 155 -31.58 -5.88 3.46
C LYS A 155 -33.04 -5.76 3.87
N LYS A 156 -33.34 -5.81 5.18
CA LYS A 156 -34.70 -5.62 5.72
C LYS A 156 -35.24 -4.22 5.38
N LEU A 157 -34.45 -3.18 5.55
CA LEU A 157 -34.81 -1.80 5.18
C LEU A 157 -35.11 -1.65 3.68
N TYR A 158 -34.29 -2.27 2.83
CA TYR A 158 -34.51 -2.26 1.41
C TYR A 158 -35.83 -2.99 1.03
N ALA A 159 -36.07 -4.18 1.62
CA ALA A 159 -37.30 -4.95 1.39
C ALA A 159 -38.55 -4.17 1.85
N PHE A 160 -38.47 -3.52 3.01
CA PHE A 160 -39.55 -2.66 3.49
C PHE A 160 -39.85 -1.49 2.53
N CYS A 161 -38.80 -0.80 2.04
CA CYS A 161 -38.97 0.31 1.09
C CYS A 161 -39.52 -0.14 -0.27
N ALA A 162 -39.50 -1.43 -0.59
CA ALA A 162 -40.08 -2.00 -1.81
C ALA A 162 -41.59 -2.28 -1.67
N ARG A 163 -42.18 -2.17 -0.47
CA ARG A 163 -43.63 -2.39 -0.23
C ARG A 163 -44.47 -1.32 -0.92
N GLU A 164 -45.75 -1.60 -1.10
CA GLU A 164 -46.69 -0.65 -1.70
C GLU A 164 -47.04 0.52 -0.79
N SER A 165 -47.21 0.26 0.52
CA SER A 165 -47.61 1.23 1.53
C SER A 165 -46.72 1.17 2.76
N PHE A 166 -46.68 2.28 3.52
CA PHE A 166 -46.02 2.34 4.80
C PHE A 166 -46.97 1.77 5.88
N VAL A 167 -46.86 0.46 6.10
CA VAL A 167 -47.61 -0.21 7.18
C VAL A 167 -46.61 -1.02 7.98
N ILE A 168 -46.56 -0.74 9.28
CA ILE A 168 -45.75 -1.47 10.26
C ILE A 168 -46.70 -2.29 11.12
N ASN A 169 -46.54 -3.60 11.07
CA ASN A 169 -47.35 -4.52 11.89
C ASN A 169 -46.46 -5.13 13.00
N LEU A 170 -46.58 -4.59 14.19
CA LEU A 170 -45.83 -5.07 15.38
C LEU A 170 -46.60 -6.16 16.17
N TYR A 171 -47.82 -6.51 15.75
CA TYR A 171 -48.66 -7.50 16.44
C TYR A 171 -49.23 -8.56 15.49
N PRO A 172 -48.43 -9.29 14.74
CA PRO A 172 -48.90 -10.20 13.67
C PRO A 172 -49.31 -11.58 14.16
N ASN A 173 -49.47 -11.79 15.48
CA ASN A 173 -49.81 -13.12 16.05
C ASN A 173 -51.21 -13.60 15.56
N LYS A 174 -52.16 -12.72 15.33
CA LYS A 174 -53.44 -13.09 14.71
C LYS A 174 -53.25 -13.60 13.29
N ASP A 175 -52.45 -12.92 12.48
CA ASP A 175 -52.20 -13.32 11.11
C ASP A 175 -51.49 -14.68 11.04
N LEU A 176 -50.60 -14.96 12.02
CA LEU A 176 -49.89 -16.24 12.14
C LEU A 176 -50.84 -17.38 12.46
N GLN A 177 -51.89 -17.17 13.30
CA GLN A 177 -52.87 -18.19 13.62
C GLN A 177 -53.69 -18.59 12.38
N PHE A 178 -53.94 -17.68 11.45
CA PHE A 178 -54.69 -17.95 10.21
C PHE A 178 -53.81 -18.47 9.08
N ALA A 179 -52.49 -18.57 9.26
CA ALA A 179 -51.57 -19.06 8.25
C ALA A 179 -51.71 -20.58 8.02
N LYS A 180 -52.22 -20.97 6.86
CA LYS A 180 -52.55 -22.37 6.48
C LYS A 180 -51.30 -23.12 6.00
N THR A 181 -50.26 -22.42 5.52
CA THR A 181 -49.09 -23.04 4.92
C THR A 181 -47.79 -22.58 5.59
N ASN A 182 -46.74 -23.43 5.57
CA ASN A 182 -45.41 -23.05 6.04
C ASN A 182 -44.83 -21.84 5.28
N LYS A 183 -45.19 -21.69 4.01
CA LYS A 183 -44.78 -20.54 3.20
C LYS A 183 -45.37 -19.25 3.72
N GLN A 184 -46.68 -19.25 4.07
CA GLN A 184 -47.35 -18.08 4.67
C GLN A 184 -46.77 -17.73 6.04
N ARG A 185 -46.50 -18.75 6.90
CA ARG A 185 -45.87 -18.53 8.20
C ARG A 185 -44.48 -17.89 8.07
N LYS A 186 -43.64 -18.41 7.20
CA LYS A 186 -42.30 -17.83 6.91
C LYS A 186 -42.41 -16.39 6.41
N GLN A 187 -43.39 -16.09 5.56
CA GLN A 187 -43.60 -14.73 5.06
C GLN A 187 -44.02 -13.77 6.16
N ILE A 188 -44.92 -14.16 7.07
CA ILE A 188 -45.36 -13.34 8.22
C ILE A 188 -44.19 -13.07 9.15
N ILE A 189 -43.40 -14.10 9.50
CA ILE A 189 -42.18 -13.94 10.32
C ILE A 189 -41.22 -12.94 9.71
N LYS A 190 -40.95 -13.12 8.40
CA LYS A 190 -40.06 -12.24 7.65
C LYS A 190 -40.55 -10.79 7.68
N THR A 191 -41.85 -10.56 7.42
CA THR A 191 -42.46 -9.23 7.42
C THR A 191 -42.41 -8.60 8.81
N TYR A 192 -42.68 -9.37 9.85
CA TYR A 192 -42.55 -8.90 11.23
C TYR A 192 -41.12 -8.51 11.60
N SER A 193 -40.15 -9.31 11.20
CA SER A 193 -38.72 -9.03 11.38
C SER A 193 -38.28 -7.72 10.68
N GLU A 194 -38.82 -7.48 9.47
CA GLU A 194 -38.58 -6.22 8.72
C GLU A 194 -39.21 -5.04 9.48
N ASP A 195 -40.43 -5.18 9.97
CA ASP A 195 -41.19 -4.15 10.69
C ASP A 195 -40.53 -3.75 12.01
N LEU A 196 -40.03 -4.71 12.78
CA LEU A 196 -39.24 -4.46 13.99
C LEU A 196 -38.00 -3.64 13.70
N ALA A 197 -37.21 -4.07 12.71
CA ALA A 197 -35.99 -3.37 12.33
C ALA A 197 -36.29 -1.89 11.94
N ILE A 198 -37.38 -1.66 11.21
CA ILE A 198 -37.79 -0.33 10.75
C ILE A 198 -38.31 0.54 11.92
N SER A 199 -39.08 -0.05 12.81
CA SER A 199 -39.57 0.62 14.00
C SER A 199 -38.43 1.10 14.89
N ASN A 200 -37.46 0.25 15.13
CA ASN A 200 -36.27 0.56 15.95
C ASN A 200 -35.35 1.61 15.35
N MET A 201 -35.35 1.74 14.01
CA MET A 201 -34.61 2.79 13.33
C MET A 201 -35.30 4.14 13.30
N GLY A 202 -36.54 4.27 13.84
CA GLY A 202 -37.30 5.49 13.78
C GLY A 202 -37.70 5.95 12.37
N PHE A 203 -37.79 5.01 11.43
CA PHE A 203 -38.16 5.29 10.05
C PHE A 203 -39.63 5.64 9.93
N ASN A 204 -39.98 6.73 9.22
CA ASN A 204 -41.32 7.25 9.14
C ASN A 204 -41.86 7.27 7.69
N GLU A 205 -43.19 7.55 7.59
CA GLU A 205 -43.88 7.54 6.29
C GLU A 205 -43.37 8.60 5.30
N ILE A 206 -42.91 9.76 5.79
CA ILE A 206 -42.36 10.80 4.90
C ILE A 206 -41.08 10.31 4.22
N LEU A 207 -40.18 9.69 4.99
CA LEU A 207 -38.94 9.11 4.46
C LEU A 207 -39.23 7.95 3.52
N PHE A 208 -40.21 7.10 3.86
CA PHE A 208 -40.66 6.01 2.99
C PHE A 208 -41.12 6.53 1.62
N LYS A 209 -42.01 7.54 1.61
CA LYS A 209 -42.51 8.13 0.35
C LYS A 209 -41.38 8.75 -0.46
N ARG A 210 -40.40 9.40 0.18
CA ARG A 210 -39.24 9.98 -0.50
C ARG A 210 -38.37 8.90 -1.13
N VAL A 211 -38.08 7.80 -0.42
CA VAL A 211 -37.27 6.69 -0.96
C VAL A 211 -38.03 5.98 -2.08
N LYS A 212 -39.30 5.69 -1.88
CA LYS A 212 -40.16 5.03 -2.89
C LYS A 212 -40.30 5.86 -4.16
N GLY A 213 -40.33 7.18 -4.04
CA GLY A 213 -40.41 8.09 -5.19
C GLY A 213 -39.16 8.09 -6.08
N GLN A 214 -38.05 7.48 -5.64
CA GLN A 214 -36.84 7.39 -6.45
C GLN A 214 -37.00 6.34 -7.55
N LYS A 215 -37.03 6.79 -8.80
CA LYS A 215 -37.11 5.89 -9.98
C LYS A 215 -35.80 5.19 -10.30
N ASP A 216 -34.68 5.89 -10.08
CA ASP A 216 -33.34 5.36 -10.31
C ASP A 216 -32.89 4.49 -9.13
N GLU A 217 -32.50 3.25 -9.41
CA GLU A 217 -32.06 2.28 -8.41
C GLU A 217 -30.81 2.74 -7.63
N LEU A 218 -29.87 3.44 -8.28
CA LEU A 218 -28.69 4.00 -7.62
C LEU A 218 -29.11 5.02 -6.55
N TYR A 219 -30.00 5.95 -6.88
CA TYR A 219 -30.47 6.96 -5.91
C TYR A 219 -31.32 6.34 -4.80
N ARG A 220 -32.10 5.30 -5.13
CA ARG A 220 -32.84 4.53 -4.10
C ARG A 220 -31.87 3.86 -3.12
N CYS A 221 -30.86 3.15 -3.62
CA CYS A 221 -29.84 2.53 -2.76
C CYS A 221 -29.10 3.56 -1.90
N LYS A 222 -28.74 4.72 -2.48
CA LYS A 222 -28.13 5.83 -1.71
C LYS A 222 -29.02 6.30 -0.58
N ALA A 223 -30.29 6.53 -0.84
CA ALA A 223 -31.23 7.00 0.17
C ALA A 223 -31.43 5.97 1.28
N ILE A 224 -31.59 4.70 0.93
CA ILE A 224 -31.75 3.59 1.90
C ILE A 224 -30.49 3.45 2.75
N TYR A 225 -29.31 3.44 2.12
CA TYR A 225 -28.08 3.33 2.89
C TYR A 225 -27.84 4.55 3.77
N PHE A 226 -28.18 5.74 3.32
CA PHE A 226 -28.06 6.96 4.13
C PHE A 226 -28.92 6.89 5.39
N LEU A 227 -30.16 6.42 5.30
CA LEU A 227 -31.04 6.22 6.45
C LEU A 227 -30.46 5.18 7.44
N PHE A 228 -30.02 4.05 6.92
CA PHE A 228 -29.31 3.05 7.70
C PHE A 228 -28.07 3.63 8.40
N PHE A 229 -27.26 4.38 7.64
CA PHE A 229 -26.00 4.96 8.13
C PHE A 229 -26.23 6.01 9.22
N ILE A 230 -27.26 6.84 9.13
CA ILE A 230 -27.59 7.81 10.19
C ILE A 230 -27.83 7.09 11.53
N HIS A 231 -28.58 5.99 11.52
CA HIS A 231 -28.90 5.24 12.73
C HIS A 231 -27.64 4.58 13.34
N TYR A 232 -26.78 3.99 12.51
CA TYR A 232 -25.56 3.30 12.94
C TYR A 232 -24.28 4.13 12.80
N SER A 233 -24.37 5.46 12.65
CA SER A 233 -23.23 6.33 12.37
C SER A 233 -22.19 6.38 13.49
N SER A 234 -22.62 6.26 14.74
CA SER A 234 -21.74 6.20 15.91
C SER A 234 -20.85 4.97 15.91
N THR A 235 -21.36 3.85 15.40
CA THR A 235 -20.67 2.55 15.37
C THR A 235 -19.96 2.34 14.04
N ILE A 236 -20.72 2.11 12.98
CA ILE A 236 -20.18 1.78 11.64
C ILE A 236 -19.44 2.97 11.02
N GLY A 237 -19.87 4.20 11.32
CA GLY A 237 -19.25 5.39 10.78
C GLY A 237 -17.79 5.60 11.21
N HIS A 238 -17.46 5.26 12.46
CA HIS A 238 -16.07 5.31 12.95
C HIS A 238 -15.19 4.32 12.20
N TYR A 239 -15.64 3.07 12.07
CA TYR A 239 -14.95 2.03 11.32
C TYR A 239 -14.68 2.42 9.86
N CYS A 240 -15.73 2.86 9.14
CA CYS A 240 -15.61 3.26 7.74
C CYS A 240 -14.66 4.45 7.55
N ARG A 241 -14.68 5.41 8.47
CA ARG A 241 -13.81 6.59 8.45
C ARG A 241 -12.36 6.20 8.66
N HIS A 242 -12.07 5.35 9.65
CA HIS A 242 -10.72 4.89 9.93
C HIS A 242 -10.15 4.11 8.75
N LEU A 243 -10.92 3.18 8.16
CA LEU A 243 -10.53 2.44 6.96
C LEU A 243 -10.24 3.37 5.76
N TYR A 244 -11.08 4.41 5.57
CA TYR A 244 -10.80 5.43 4.56
C TYR A 244 -9.47 6.14 4.80
N HIS A 245 -9.13 6.46 6.05
CA HIS A 245 -7.86 7.10 6.38
C HIS A 245 -6.66 6.19 6.15
N ILE A 246 -6.78 4.89 6.42
CA ILE A 246 -5.74 3.90 6.07
C ILE A 246 -5.46 3.92 4.57
N LEU A 247 -6.52 3.82 3.74
CA LEU A 247 -6.37 3.85 2.29
C LEU A 247 -5.80 5.17 1.78
N LYS A 248 -6.23 6.29 2.37
CA LYS A 248 -5.69 7.61 2.05
C LYS A 248 -4.20 7.70 2.40
N TYR A 249 -3.78 7.13 3.52
CA TYR A 249 -2.38 7.07 3.93
C TYR A 249 -1.54 6.24 2.94
N ILE A 250 -2.04 5.06 2.53
CA ILE A 250 -1.40 4.24 1.49
C ILE A 250 -1.26 5.03 0.18
N ASP A 251 -2.32 5.72 -0.24
CA ASP A 251 -2.35 6.50 -1.49
C ASP A 251 -1.33 7.64 -1.47
N GLN A 252 -1.26 8.37 -0.37
CA GLN A 252 -0.33 9.48 -0.20
C GLN A 252 1.12 8.99 -0.15
N ALA A 253 1.41 7.97 0.67
CA ALA A 253 2.76 7.41 0.79
C ALA A 253 3.27 6.84 -0.54
N GLN A 254 2.41 6.14 -1.29
CA GLN A 254 2.75 5.69 -2.64
C GLN A 254 3.13 6.85 -3.55
N LEU A 255 2.33 7.92 -3.55
CA LEU A 255 2.58 9.11 -4.36
C LEU A 255 3.90 9.77 -3.99
N ASP A 256 4.17 9.96 -2.71
CA ASP A 256 5.39 10.62 -2.21
C ASP A 256 6.64 9.83 -2.62
N ILE A 257 6.61 8.50 -2.47
CA ILE A 257 7.71 7.62 -2.88
C ILE A 257 7.89 7.63 -4.40
N LEU A 258 6.80 7.62 -5.18
CA LEU A 258 6.88 7.73 -6.65
C LEU A 258 7.48 9.08 -7.09
N ILE A 259 7.19 10.16 -6.39
CA ILE A 259 7.82 11.48 -6.62
C ILE A 259 9.31 11.41 -6.30
N MET A 260 9.72 10.77 -5.18
CA MET A 260 11.13 10.56 -4.86
C MET A 260 11.86 9.77 -5.96
N VAL A 261 11.26 8.68 -6.45
CA VAL A 261 11.81 7.89 -7.55
C VAL A 261 11.94 8.75 -8.81
N ARG A 262 10.89 9.49 -9.17
CA ARG A 262 10.91 10.37 -10.35
C ARG A 262 12.03 11.41 -10.31
N ASN A 263 12.31 11.96 -9.12
CA ASN A 263 13.29 13.03 -8.95
C ASN A 263 14.74 12.53 -8.84
N ASN A 264 14.93 11.24 -8.53
CA ASN A 264 16.27 10.69 -8.25
C ASN A 264 16.79 9.72 -9.32
N PHE A 265 15.95 9.25 -10.23
CA PHE A 265 16.31 8.28 -11.26
C PHE A 265 15.82 8.72 -12.63
N ASP A 266 16.46 8.21 -13.69
CA ASP A 266 16.16 8.54 -15.08
C ASP A 266 15.98 7.28 -15.95
N GLY A 267 15.41 7.47 -17.15
CA GLY A 267 15.30 6.44 -18.18
C GLY A 267 14.58 5.16 -17.73
N GLU A 268 15.19 4.02 -18.06
CA GLU A 268 14.65 2.68 -17.73
C GLU A 268 14.69 2.40 -16.23
N GLU A 269 15.76 2.82 -15.53
CA GLU A 269 15.89 2.63 -14.08
C GLU A 269 14.72 3.27 -13.31
N ARG A 270 14.32 4.49 -13.72
CA ARG A 270 13.14 5.16 -13.16
C ARG A 270 11.88 4.32 -13.35
N ARG A 271 11.66 3.79 -14.55
CA ARG A 271 10.48 2.99 -14.88
C ARG A 271 10.41 1.73 -14.02
N ASP A 272 11.53 1.03 -13.91
CA ASP A 272 11.61 -0.21 -13.14
C ASP A 272 11.35 0.02 -11.65
N LYS A 273 11.96 1.05 -11.05
CA LYS A 273 11.74 1.41 -9.65
C LYS A 273 10.30 1.89 -9.39
N MET A 274 9.70 2.66 -10.30
CA MET A 274 8.28 3.04 -10.17
C MET A 274 7.35 1.82 -10.23
N MET A 275 7.66 0.85 -11.07
CA MET A 275 6.90 -0.40 -11.19
C MET A 275 7.06 -1.26 -9.93
N GLU A 276 8.27 -1.35 -9.38
CA GLU A 276 8.55 -2.04 -8.12
C GLU A 276 7.76 -1.43 -6.95
N VAL A 277 7.82 -0.11 -6.79
CA VAL A 277 7.04 0.62 -5.77
C VAL A 277 5.55 0.33 -5.95
N SER A 278 5.02 0.44 -7.17
CA SER A 278 3.61 0.19 -7.44
C SER A 278 3.18 -1.24 -7.09
N LYS A 279 4.02 -2.25 -7.41
CA LYS A 279 3.78 -3.65 -7.02
C LYS A 279 3.80 -3.84 -5.50
N ARG A 280 4.72 -3.17 -4.80
CA ARG A 280 4.83 -3.24 -3.35
C ARG A 280 3.58 -2.68 -2.67
N PHE A 281 3.10 -1.51 -3.10
CA PHE A 281 1.90 -0.88 -2.54
C PHE A 281 0.61 -1.68 -2.82
N LYS A 282 0.53 -2.38 -3.94
CA LYS A 282 -0.55 -3.35 -4.20
C LYS A 282 -0.58 -4.49 -3.17
N ARG A 283 0.56 -4.93 -2.65
CA ARG A 283 0.60 -5.97 -1.60
C ARG A 283 0.02 -5.47 -0.28
N TYR A 284 0.27 -4.21 0.11
CA TYR A 284 -0.31 -3.64 1.33
C TYR A 284 -1.84 -3.52 1.23
N THR A 285 -2.35 -3.11 0.08
CA THR A 285 -3.81 -3.05 -0.13
C THR A 285 -4.45 -4.43 -0.19
N ALA A 286 -3.78 -5.42 -0.78
CA ALA A 286 -4.22 -6.81 -0.75
C ALA A 286 -4.21 -7.38 0.68
N PHE A 287 -3.20 -7.03 1.50
CA PHE A 287 -3.17 -7.40 2.91
C PHE A 287 -4.33 -6.78 3.69
N LEU A 288 -4.60 -5.47 3.51
CA LEU A 288 -5.78 -4.82 4.10
C LEU A 288 -7.07 -5.51 3.69
N GLN A 289 -7.23 -5.84 2.41
CA GLN A 289 -8.40 -6.51 1.87
C GLN A 289 -8.62 -7.91 2.48
N SER A 290 -7.55 -8.67 2.71
CA SER A 290 -7.65 -10.01 3.29
C SER A 290 -8.24 -10.04 4.71
N GLY A 291 -8.18 -8.92 5.44
CA GLY A 291 -8.78 -8.74 6.75
C GLY A 291 -10.27 -8.39 6.73
N LEU A 292 -10.86 -8.17 5.54
CA LEU A 292 -12.28 -7.77 5.41
C LEU A 292 -13.17 -8.99 5.19
N SER A 293 -14.20 -9.13 6.02
CA SER A 293 -15.26 -10.12 5.81
C SER A 293 -16.20 -9.72 4.67
N SER A 294 -16.94 -10.69 4.09
CA SER A 294 -17.93 -10.41 3.04
C SER A 294 -19.01 -9.43 3.50
N SER A 295 -19.41 -9.47 4.76
CA SER A 295 -20.40 -8.55 5.32
C SER A 295 -19.84 -7.13 5.47
N GLU A 296 -18.58 -6.97 5.88
CA GLU A 296 -17.90 -5.68 5.89
C GLU A 296 -17.82 -5.11 4.47
N MET A 297 -17.39 -5.91 3.51
CA MET A 297 -17.30 -5.49 2.10
C MET A 297 -18.67 -5.07 1.55
N CYS A 298 -19.75 -5.76 1.93
CA CYS A 298 -21.12 -5.38 1.58
C CYS A 298 -21.46 -3.97 2.11
N ILE A 299 -21.24 -3.72 3.39
CA ILE A 299 -21.50 -2.41 4.00
C ILE A 299 -20.61 -1.32 3.35
N LEU A 300 -19.35 -1.61 3.09
CA LEU A 300 -18.42 -0.69 2.42
C LEU A 300 -18.85 -0.39 0.96
N PHE A 301 -19.40 -1.37 0.25
CA PHE A 301 -19.95 -1.16 -1.08
C PHE A 301 -21.05 -0.09 -1.05
N TYR A 302 -22.07 -0.24 -0.19
CA TYR A 302 -23.14 0.74 -0.09
C TYR A 302 -22.65 2.07 0.51
N ASN A 303 -21.69 2.06 1.42
CA ASN A 303 -21.03 3.25 1.93
C ASN A 303 -20.39 4.06 0.79
N SER A 304 -19.77 3.39 -0.16
CA SER A 304 -19.13 4.03 -1.31
C SER A 304 -20.11 4.78 -2.22
N LEU A 305 -21.40 4.43 -2.19
CA LEU A 305 -22.42 5.10 -2.99
C LEU A 305 -22.64 6.54 -2.54
N ILE A 306 -22.55 6.80 -1.23
CA ILE A 306 -22.75 8.13 -0.62
C ILE A 306 -21.45 8.89 -0.37
N TYR A 307 -20.29 8.21 -0.33
CA TYR A 307 -18.97 8.82 -0.08
C TYR A 307 -18.05 8.72 -1.30
N PRO A 308 -18.08 9.70 -2.25
CA PRO A 308 -17.30 9.64 -3.49
C PRO A 308 -15.78 9.54 -3.28
N LYS A 309 -15.25 10.19 -2.22
CA LYS A 309 -13.82 10.14 -1.89
C LYS A 309 -13.38 8.72 -1.52
N ALA A 310 -14.16 8.02 -0.69
CA ALA A 310 -13.90 6.63 -0.33
C ALA A 310 -14.04 5.71 -1.55
N ARG A 311 -15.11 5.90 -2.36
CA ARG A 311 -15.31 5.15 -3.59
C ARG A 311 -14.12 5.22 -4.54
N LYS A 312 -13.53 6.42 -4.73
CA LYS A 312 -12.34 6.59 -5.58
C LYS A 312 -11.16 5.72 -5.13
N LEU A 313 -10.92 5.63 -3.83
CA LEU A 313 -9.85 4.79 -3.27
C LEU A 313 -10.20 3.30 -3.35
N TYR A 314 -11.45 2.92 -3.06
CA TYR A 314 -11.89 1.51 -3.18
C TYR A 314 -11.73 0.99 -4.60
N LEU A 315 -12.06 1.80 -5.61
CA LEU A 315 -11.86 1.46 -7.03
C LEU A 315 -10.37 1.40 -7.39
N ARG A 316 -9.58 2.39 -6.96
CA ARG A 316 -8.15 2.46 -7.29
C ARG A 316 -7.37 1.24 -6.81
N TYR A 317 -7.73 0.75 -5.63
CA TYR A 317 -7.04 -0.36 -4.97
C TYR A 317 -7.79 -1.70 -5.04
N ASN A 318 -8.87 -1.76 -5.80
CA ASN A 318 -9.73 -2.95 -5.93
C ASN A 318 -10.14 -3.54 -4.56
N LEU A 319 -10.40 -2.69 -3.56
CA LEU A 319 -10.65 -3.12 -2.18
C LEU A 319 -11.79 -4.14 -2.04
N LEU A 320 -12.78 -4.07 -2.92
CA LEU A 320 -13.97 -4.91 -2.91
C LEU A 320 -13.92 -6.05 -3.93
N GLU A 321 -12.75 -6.38 -4.50
CA GLU A 321 -12.60 -7.43 -5.52
C GLU A 321 -13.10 -8.81 -5.06
N ASN A 322 -12.96 -9.11 -3.76
CA ASN A 322 -13.40 -10.39 -3.19
C ASN A 322 -14.86 -10.40 -2.73
N LEU A 323 -15.60 -9.31 -2.92
CA LEU A 323 -17.03 -9.28 -2.62
C LEU A 323 -17.79 -10.13 -3.63
N LEU A 324 -18.54 -11.12 -3.12
CA LEU A 324 -19.47 -11.89 -3.93
C LEU A 324 -20.78 -11.11 -4.11
N ASP A 325 -21.32 -11.11 -5.30
CA ASP A 325 -22.57 -10.40 -5.65
C ASP A 325 -23.78 -10.91 -4.84
N ILE A 326 -23.80 -12.17 -4.43
CA ILE A 326 -24.83 -12.74 -3.54
C ILE A 326 -24.88 -12.09 -2.15
N HIS A 327 -23.80 -11.46 -1.70
CA HIS A 327 -23.78 -10.75 -0.41
C HIS A 327 -24.40 -9.36 -0.50
N LEU A 328 -24.54 -8.80 -1.70
CA LEU A 328 -25.25 -7.56 -1.92
C LEU A 328 -26.74 -7.69 -1.57
N ILE A 329 -27.46 -6.59 -1.46
CA ILE A 329 -28.91 -6.58 -1.27
C ILE A 329 -29.60 -7.29 -2.45
N LYS A 330 -29.17 -6.96 -3.67
CA LYS A 330 -29.49 -7.65 -4.92
C LYS A 330 -28.22 -7.86 -5.72
N SER A 331 -28.10 -8.98 -6.41
CA SER A 331 -26.91 -9.29 -7.23
C SER A 331 -26.66 -8.28 -8.35
N GLU A 332 -27.74 -7.67 -8.89
CA GLU A 332 -27.67 -6.66 -9.94
C GLU A 332 -27.03 -5.34 -9.44
N HIS A 333 -27.00 -5.10 -8.13
CA HIS A 333 -26.40 -3.89 -7.56
C HIS A 333 -24.90 -3.77 -7.84
N LYS A 334 -24.20 -4.87 -8.19
CA LYS A 334 -22.83 -4.83 -8.69
C LYS A 334 -22.64 -3.84 -9.85
N ASN A 335 -23.69 -3.60 -10.62
CA ASN A 335 -23.67 -2.71 -11.78
C ASN A 335 -23.97 -1.24 -11.45
N LEU A 336 -24.29 -0.90 -10.19
CA LEU A 336 -24.61 0.47 -9.78
C LEU A 336 -23.43 1.42 -9.90
N VAL A 337 -22.20 0.89 -9.84
CA VAL A 337 -20.97 1.68 -9.96
C VAL A 337 -20.05 1.02 -10.98
N LYS A 338 -19.73 1.75 -12.06
CA LYS A 338 -18.73 1.29 -13.02
C LYS A 338 -17.37 1.10 -12.36
N GLY A 339 -16.71 -0.01 -12.66
CA GLY A 339 -15.35 -0.30 -12.18
C GLY A 339 -15.29 -1.13 -10.89
N PHE A 340 -16.39 -1.39 -10.20
CA PHE A 340 -16.41 -2.44 -9.19
C PHE A 340 -16.55 -3.82 -9.85
N HIS A 341 -15.64 -4.70 -9.51
CA HIS A 341 -15.62 -6.09 -9.96
C HIS A 341 -16.00 -6.99 -8.79
N CYS A 342 -17.31 -7.28 -8.64
CA CYS A 342 -17.76 -8.29 -7.69
C CYS A 342 -17.64 -9.67 -8.34
N LYS A 343 -17.22 -10.66 -7.58
CA LYS A 343 -17.18 -12.06 -8.03
C LYS A 343 -18.59 -12.65 -8.06
N SER A 344 -18.90 -13.43 -9.08
CA SER A 344 -20.13 -14.23 -9.15
C SER A 344 -19.79 -15.69 -8.79
N PRO A 345 -20.52 -16.34 -7.86
CA PRO A 345 -20.31 -17.75 -7.55
C PRO A 345 -20.37 -18.65 -8.78
N ASP A 346 -21.33 -18.42 -9.67
CA ASP A 346 -21.49 -19.22 -10.90
C ASP A 346 -20.25 -19.10 -11.79
N ARG A 347 -19.72 -17.91 -11.94
CA ARG A 347 -18.50 -17.67 -12.70
C ARG A 347 -17.29 -18.33 -12.03
N MET A 348 -17.18 -18.24 -10.70
CA MET A 348 -16.08 -18.88 -9.95
C MET A 348 -16.14 -20.41 -10.09
N ILE A 349 -17.34 -21.00 -10.03
CA ILE A 349 -17.54 -22.44 -10.25
C ILE A 349 -17.14 -22.81 -11.68
N ALA A 350 -17.58 -22.03 -12.67
CA ALA A 350 -17.23 -22.27 -14.07
C ALA A 350 -15.71 -22.18 -14.30
N GLU A 351 -15.06 -21.15 -13.74
CA GLU A 351 -13.59 -21.00 -13.79
C GLU A 351 -12.87 -22.17 -13.12
N PHE A 352 -13.34 -22.62 -11.95
CA PHE A 352 -12.77 -23.78 -11.24
C PHE A 352 -12.89 -25.06 -12.05
N LEU A 353 -14.04 -25.32 -12.67
CA LEU A 353 -14.27 -26.52 -13.49
C LEU A 353 -13.49 -26.51 -14.82
N THR A 354 -13.04 -25.34 -15.28
CA THR A 354 -12.23 -25.18 -16.49
C THR A 354 -10.72 -25.15 -16.21
N MET A 355 -10.29 -25.01 -14.95
CA MET A 355 -8.91 -25.18 -14.57
C MET A 355 -8.51 -26.64 -14.78
N LYS A 356 -7.74 -26.92 -15.84
CA LYS A 356 -7.05 -28.18 -15.99
C LYS A 356 -5.93 -28.19 -14.93
N GLU A 357 -5.85 -29.30 -14.18
CA GLU A 357 -4.71 -29.58 -13.28
C GLU A 357 -3.36 -29.49 -13.97
#